data_0e73b2a8b2ec5ef4b6744a73038aca72
#
_entry.id   0e73b2a8b2ec5ef4b6744a73038aca72
#
_cell.length_a   1.000
_cell.length_b   1.000
_cell.length_c   1.000
_cell.angle_alpha   90.00
_cell.angle_beta   90.00
_cell.angle_gamma   90.00
#
_symmetry.space_group_name_H-M   'P 1'
#
loop_
_entity.id
_entity.type
_entity.pdbx_description
1 polymer ?
#
loop_
_entity_poly.entity_id
_entity_poly.type
_entity_poly.pdbx_seq_one_letter_code
_entity_poly.pdbx_strand_id
1 'polypeptide(L)'
;MNNKPVYEIPISGEERVPPMNYPPPGTTVQPPSYLNAPPPSAASAAFGDPAPDLNFAPPVAPRASRIDPSVVDATARASALQADPDLILALEEVLRMHASDLHVTVNAVPMIRVDGGLRPIESSGVWDRAKVTSALRSILTPQQVARFDEEHELDLAYTISANARFRVNIYQQRNSMGAAFRLIPTDIKQLSELGVPESVANFATLARGLVLVTGPTGSGKSTTLAALVDLVNRTRADHIVTVEDPIEFLHSNHRSLVNQREVGSDTHSFTAALKHVLRQDPDVILIGELRDLETISIALSGAETGHLVF
;
A
#
# COMPACT_ATOMS: atom_id res chain seq x y z
N MET A 1 -48.05 -19.25 -28.18
CA MET A 1 -47.81 -17.94 -28.77
C MET A 1 -48.02 -16.91 -27.69
N ASN A 2 -46.95 -16.44 -27.04
CA ASN A 2 -47.03 -15.40 -26.03
C ASN A 2 -45.89 -14.40 -26.34
N ASN A 3 -46.28 -13.32 -26.99
CA ASN A 3 -45.46 -12.16 -27.27
C ASN A 3 -45.27 -11.35 -25.96
N LYS A 4 -44.05 -11.24 -25.43
CA LYS A 4 -43.69 -10.25 -24.44
C LYS A 4 -43.20 -9.00 -25.16
N PRO A 5 -43.56 -7.78 -24.73
CA PRO A 5 -43.08 -6.55 -25.33
C PRO A 5 -41.61 -6.31 -24.96
N VAL A 6 -40.81 -5.96 -25.95
CA VAL A 6 -39.45 -5.44 -25.82
C VAL A 6 -39.58 -3.95 -25.48
N TYR A 7 -39.07 -3.55 -24.34
CA TYR A 7 -38.93 -2.14 -23.96
C TYR A 7 -37.66 -1.57 -24.63
N GLU A 8 -37.82 -0.74 -25.61
CA GLU A 8 -36.76 0.12 -26.16
C GLU A 8 -36.57 1.31 -25.21
N ILE A 9 -35.32 1.50 -24.70
CA ILE A 9 -34.94 2.67 -23.96
C ILE A 9 -34.55 3.77 -24.96
N PRO A 10 -35.19 4.95 -24.95
CA PRO A 10 -34.80 6.02 -25.87
C PRO A 10 -33.47 6.64 -25.41
N ILE A 11 -32.45 6.58 -26.26
CA ILE A 11 -31.20 7.32 -26.11
C ILE A 11 -31.48 8.76 -26.56
N SER A 12 -31.70 9.67 -25.61
CA SER A 12 -31.79 11.10 -25.89
C SER A 12 -30.47 11.78 -25.59
N GLY A 13 -29.92 12.52 -26.55
CA GLY A 13 -28.89 13.51 -26.32
C GLY A 13 -27.56 13.22 -27.05
N GLU A 14 -27.54 13.31 -28.38
CA GLU A 14 -26.30 13.56 -29.10
C GLU A 14 -25.89 15.03 -28.90
N GLU A 15 -25.02 15.31 -27.92
CA GLU A 15 -24.21 16.52 -27.94
C GLU A 15 -23.15 16.35 -29.03
N ARG A 16 -23.31 17.06 -30.14
CA ARG A 16 -22.31 17.14 -31.22
C ARG A 16 -21.07 17.88 -30.70
N VAL A 17 -20.01 17.15 -30.45
CA VAL A 17 -18.68 17.72 -30.24
C VAL A 17 -18.27 18.41 -31.57
N PRO A 18 -17.87 19.69 -31.54
CA PRO A 18 -17.42 20.36 -32.76
C PRO A 18 -16.12 19.70 -33.26
N PRO A 19 -15.91 19.61 -34.62
CA PRO A 19 -14.71 18.97 -35.14
C PRO A 19 -13.46 19.75 -34.75
N MET A 20 -12.48 19.05 -34.14
CA MET A 20 -11.15 19.60 -33.92
C MET A 20 -10.46 19.79 -35.29
N ASN A 21 -10.10 21.03 -35.61
CA ASN A 21 -9.28 21.38 -36.76
C ASN A 21 -7.83 20.96 -36.51
N TYR A 22 -7.45 19.81 -37.03
CA TYR A 22 -6.05 19.44 -37.16
C TYR A 22 -5.45 20.11 -38.39
N PRO A 23 -4.24 20.72 -38.33
CA PRO A 23 -3.56 21.19 -39.53
C PRO A 23 -3.21 20.01 -40.45
N PRO A 24 -3.19 20.18 -41.76
CA PRO A 24 -2.90 19.12 -42.71
C PRO A 24 -1.48 18.57 -42.55
N PRO A 25 -1.24 17.27 -42.81
CA PRO A 25 0.06 16.65 -42.70
C PRO A 25 1.08 17.33 -43.63
N GLY A 26 2.15 17.86 -43.07
CA GLY A 26 3.23 18.55 -43.79
C GLY A 26 3.55 19.97 -43.29
N THR A 27 2.82 20.54 -42.34
CA THR A 27 3.12 21.88 -41.83
C THR A 27 4.18 21.78 -40.73
N THR A 28 5.39 22.20 -41.00
CA THR A 28 6.48 22.37 -40.02
C THR A 28 6.12 23.55 -39.09
N VAL A 29 5.73 23.27 -37.86
CA VAL A 29 5.54 24.31 -36.84
C VAL A 29 6.92 24.71 -36.35
N GLN A 30 7.35 25.96 -36.56
CA GLN A 30 8.57 26.51 -35.98
C GLN A 30 8.38 26.63 -34.47
N PRO A 31 9.38 26.20 -33.67
CA PRO A 31 9.34 26.41 -32.21
C PRO A 31 9.42 27.90 -31.87
N PRO A 32 8.79 28.33 -30.77
CA PRO A 32 8.78 29.73 -30.35
C PRO A 32 10.18 30.26 -30.03
N SER A 33 10.42 31.53 -30.42
CA SER A 33 11.74 32.23 -30.51
C SER A 33 12.46 32.52 -29.20
N TYR A 34 11.99 32.08 -28.06
CA TYR A 34 12.68 32.27 -26.76
C TYR A 34 13.74 31.20 -26.42
N LEU A 35 13.99 30.23 -27.28
CA LEU A 35 15.03 29.20 -27.05
C LEU A 35 16.41 29.62 -27.57
N ASN A 36 16.59 30.82 -28.12
CA ASN A 36 17.83 31.29 -28.70
C ASN A 36 18.44 32.54 -27.99
N ALA A 37 18.29 32.67 -26.67
CA ALA A 37 19.01 33.65 -25.90
C ALA A 37 20.42 33.14 -25.56
N PRO A 38 21.52 33.88 -25.85
CA PRO A 38 22.86 33.49 -25.46
C PRO A 38 23.00 33.56 -23.92
N PRO A 39 23.82 32.68 -23.32
CA PRO A 39 24.07 32.73 -21.88
C PRO A 39 24.70 34.04 -21.46
N PRO A 40 24.38 34.59 -20.27
CA PRO A 40 25.00 35.83 -19.78
C PRO A 40 26.50 35.64 -19.59
N SER A 41 27.28 36.62 -20.12
CA SER A 41 28.72 36.70 -20.00
C SER A 41 29.15 36.74 -18.53
N ALA A 42 30.09 35.89 -18.15
CA ALA A 42 30.71 35.87 -16.83
C ALA A 42 31.53 37.18 -16.64
N ALA A 43 30.99 38.10 -15.85
CA ALA A 43 31.76 39.23 -15.35
C ALA A 43 32.72 38.74 -14.25
N SER A 44 34.03 38.93 -14.49
CA SER A 44 35.11 38.69 -13.55
C SER A 44 34.92 39.57 -12.29
N ALA A 45 34.60 38.94 -11.14
CA ALA A 45 34.69 39.57 -9.84
C ALA A 45 35.99 39.17 -9.17
N ALA A 46 36.76 40.19 -8.80
CA ALA A 46 38.07 40.08 -8.16
C ALA A 46 37.99 39.36 -6.80
N PHE A 47 38.97 38.54 -6.55
CA PHE A 47 39.17 37.78 -5.31
C PHE A 47 39.42 38.72 -4.14
N GLY A 48 38.55 38.70 -3.12
CA GLY A 48 38.85 39.16 -1.78
C GLY A 48 39.28 37.97 -0.91
N ASP A 49 39.94 38.24 0.18
CA ASP A 49 40.72 37.42 1.11
C ASP A 49 40.22 36.03 1.44
N PRO A 50 41.13 35.07 1.76
CA PRO A 50 40.73 33.70 2.11
C PRO A 50 39.99 33.68 3.45
N ALA A 51 38.83 33.02 3.44
CA ALA A 51 38.04 32.76 4.64
C ALA A 51 38.81 31.85 5.62
N PRO A 52 38.59 32.00 6.95
CA PRO A 52 39.27 31.20 7.94
C PRO A 52 38.88 29.73 7.83
N ASP A 53 39.86 28.84 7.96
CA ASP A 53 39.70 27.38 8.01
C ASP A 53 38.72 26.97 9.12
N LEU A 54 37.46 26.74 8.77
CA LEU A 54 36.52 26.08 9.64
C LEU A 54 36.74 24.55 9.51
N ASN A 55 37.51 24.05 10.47
CA ASN A 55 37.72 22.62 10.66
C ASN A 55 36.40 21.97 11.06
N PHE A 56 35.53 21.61 10.09
CA PHE A 56 34.37 20.81 10.32
C PHE A 56 34.86 19.38 10.59
N ALA A 57 34.77 18.97 11.85
CA ALA A 57 34.81 17.56 12.19
C ALA A 57 33.73 16.84 11.34
N PRO A 58 34.05 15.68 10.74
CA PRO A 58 33.04 14.95 9.96
C PRO A 58 31.81 14.73 10.84
N PRO A 59 30.57 14.89 10.28
CA PRO A 59 29.36 14.67 11.04
C PRO A 59 29.42 13.26 11.63
N VAL A 60 29.36 13.19 12.97
CA VAL A 60 29.21 11.92 13.68
C VAL A 60 27.91 11.34 13.13
N ALA A 61 28.01 10.24 12.40
CA ALA A 61 26.86 9.54 11.89
C ALA A 61 25.92 9.29 13.08
N PRO A 62 24.63 9.68 13.01
CA PRO A 62 23.70 9.39 14.08
C PRO A 62 23.74 7.88 14.30
N ARG A 63 24.06 7.48 15.51
CA ARG A 63 23.99 6.09 15.93
C ARG A 63 22.56 5.69 15.68
N ALA A 64 22.33 4.90 14.63
CA ALA A 64 21.02 4.33 14.33
C ALA A 64 20.55 3.67 15.62
N SER A 65 19.61 4.30 16.32
CA SER A 65 18.89 3.66 17.41
C SER A 65 18.15 2.53 16.75
N ARG A 66 18.69 1.31 16.86
CA ARG A 66 17.96 0.10 16.54
C ARG A 66 16.70 0.17 17.39
N ILE A 67 15.57 0.49 16.76
CA ILE A 67 14.27 0.28 17.38
C ILE A 67 14.25 -1.20 17.67
N ASP A 68 14.19 -1.53 18.97
CA ASP A 68 14.18 -2.91 19.41
C ASP A 68 12.95 -3.59 18.80
N PRO A 69 13.10 -4.62 17.94
CA PRO A 69 11.97 -5.33 17.35
C PRO A 69 11.00 -5.86 18.42
N SER A 70 11.47 -5.99 19.67
CA SER A 70 10.66 -6.43 20.80
C SER A 70 9.50 -5.50 21.16
N VAL A 71 9.57 -4.19 20.84
CA VAL A 71 8.51 -3.23 21.20
C VAL A 71 7.28 -3.37 20.29
N VAL A 72 7.47 -3.57 18.99
CA VAL A 72 6.36 -3.83 18.04
C VAL A 72 5.75 -5.21 18.33
N ASP A 73 6.58 -6.16 18.68
CA ASP A 73 6.18 -7.52 19.04
C ASP A 73 5.37 -7.59 20.35
N ALA A 74 5.59 -6.67 21.30
CA ALA A 74 4.87 -6.66 22.58
C ALA A 74 3.37 -6.32 22.43
N THR A 75 3.01 -5.37 21.55
CA THR A 75 1.61 -4.99 21.31
C THR A 75 0.87 -6.07 20.52
N ALA A 76 1.51 -6.61 19.48
CA ALA A 76 0.98 -7.73 18.70
C ALA A 76 0.81 -8.98 19.60
N ARG A 77 1.77 -9.28 20.47
CA ARG A 77 1.67 -10.36 21.46
C ARG A 77 0.57 -10.13 22.49
N ALA A 78 0.38 -8.90 22.97
CA ALA A 78 -0.70 -8.58 23.90
C ALA A 78 -2.08 -8.79 23.27
N SER A 79 -2.27 -8.43 22.00
CA SER A 79 -3.50 -8.71 21.26
C SER A 79 -3.69 -10.20 20.97
N ALA A 80 -2.62 -10.92 20.66
CA ALA A 80 -2.66 -12.36 20.44
C ALA A 80 -2.93 -13.14 21.74
N LEU A 81 -2.49 -12.65 22.89
CA LEU A 81 -2.76 -13.26 24.22
C LEU A 81 -4.22 -13.17 24.65
N GLN A 82 -5.01 -12.26 24.06
CA GLN A 82 -6.46 -12.14 24.29
C GLN A 82 -7.30 -12.93 23.27
N ALA A 83 -6.69 -13.35 22.17
CA ALA A 83 -7.35 -14.08 21.12
C ALA A 83 -7.57 -15.56 21.51
N ASP A 84 -8.54 -16.18 20.87
CA ASP A 84 -8.81 -17.61 21.01
C ASP A 84 -7.55 -18.42 20.61
N PRO A 85 -7.04 -19.31 21.47
CA PRO A 85 -5.79 -20.05 21.18
C PRO A 85 -5.86 -20.92 19.91
N ASP A 86 -7.01 -21.53 19.62
CA ASP A 86 -7.16 -22.39 18.43
C ASP A 86 -7.15 -21.54 17.15
N LEU A 87 -7.68 -20.30 17.20
CA LEU A 87 -7.57 -19.37 16.08
C LEU A 87 -6.11 -18.96 15.84
N ILE A 88 -5.36 -18.68 16.89
CA ILE A 88 -3.93 -18.36 16.76
C ILE A 88 -3.17 -19.55 16.17
N LEU A 89 -3.40 -20.77 16.66
CA LEU A 89 -2.77 -21.96 16.10
C LEU A 89 -3.13 -22.16 14.63
N ALA A 90 -4.37 -21.88 14.23
CA ALA A 90 -4.77 -21.98 12.83
C ALA A 90 -4.08 -20.93 11.95
N LEU A 91 -3.86 -19.71 12.46
CA LEU A 91 -3.12 -18.65 11.75
C LEU A 91 -1.62 -18.96 11.67
N GLU A 92 -1.03 -19.54 12.72
CA GLU A 92 0.36 -20.03 12.69
C GLU A 92 0.54 -21.17 11.69
N GLU A 93 -0.47 -22.04 11.51
CA GLU A 93 -0.45 -23.10 10.52
C GLU A 93 -0.42 -22.55 9.09
N VAL A 94 -1.09 -21.41 8.81
CA VAL A 94 -0.96 -20.70 7.52
C VAL A 94 0.49 -20.35 7.21
N LEU A 95 1.23 -19.83 8.20
CA LEU A 95 2.64 -19.49 8.04
C LEU A 95 3.50 -20.74 7.82
N ARG A 96 3.30 -21.76 8.65
CA ARG A 96 4.06 -23.01 8.60
C ARG A 96 3.91 -23.75 7.26
N MET A 97 2.71 -23.72 6.69
CA MET A 97 2.39 -24.38 5.44
C MET A 97 2.56 -23.49 4.20
N HIS A 98 3.07 -22.26 4.36
CA HIS A 98 3.16 -21.25 3.29
C HIS A 98 1.82 -21.08 2.55
N ALA A 99 0.71 -21.17 3.30
CA ALA A 99 -0.63 -20.99 2.76
C ALA A 99 -0.92 -19.51 2.51
N SER A 100 -1.77 -19.21 1.54
CA SER A 100 -2.19 -17.85 1.24
C SER A 100 -3.38 -17.38 2.07
N ASP A 101 -4.30 -18.29 2.42
CA ASP A 101 -5.54 -17.94 3.10
C ASP A 101 -5.92 -19.00 4.17
N LEU A 102 -6.61 -18.54 5.24
CA LEU A 102 -7.36 -19.38 6.18
C LEU A 102 -8.84 -19.07 6.03
N HIS A 103 -9.66 -20.11 5.95
CA HIS A 103 -11.12 -20.00 5.94
C HIS A 103 -11.70 -20.66 7.19
N VAL A 104 -12.49 -19.89 7.92
CA VAL A 104 -13.20 -20.34 9.13
C VAL A 104 -14.70 -20.27 8.87
N THR A 105 -15.38 -21.42 9.03
CA THR A 105 -16.83 -21.52 8.89
C THR A 105 -17.40 -22.54 9.85
N VAL A 106 -18.70 -22.42 10.16
CA VAL A 106 -19.36 -23.32 11.13
C VAL A 106 -19.50 -24.73 10.59
N ASN A 107 -19.45 -25.71 11.49
CA ASN A 107 -19.59 -27.15 11.22
C ASN A 107 -18.53 -27.68 10.22
N ALA A 108 -17.37 -27.05 10.19
CA ALA A 108 -16.23 -27.47 9.39
C ALA A 108 -14.92 -27.38 10.19
N VAL A 109 -13.93 -28.12 9.77
CA VAL A 109 -12.54 -27.91 10.18
C VAL A 109 -12.05 -26.63 9.50
N PRO A 110 -11.27 -25.76 10.17
CA PRO A 110 -10.62 -24.61 9.51
C PRO A 110 -9.82 -25.09 8.30
N MET A 111 -9.94 -24.37 7.18
CA MET A 111 -9.34 -24.75 5.90
C MET A 111 -8.27 -23.72 5.51
N ILE A 112 -7.11 -24.19 5.07
CA ILE A 112 -6.05 -23.33 4.51
C ILE A 112 -5.95 -23.52 3.00
N ARG A 113 -5.52 -22.47 2.29
CA ARG A 113 -5.28 -22.52 0.85
C ARG A 113 -3.80 -22.65 0.57
N VAL A 114 -3.38 -23.78 0.04
CA VAL A 114 -2.00 -24.08 -0.34
C VAL A 114 -1.96 -24.37 -1.84
N ASP A 115 -1.12 -23.67 -2.58
CA ASP A 115 -0.98 -23.82 -4.04
C ASP A 115 -2.33 -23.76 -4.80
N GLY A 116 -3.22 -22.87 -4.36
CA GLY A 116 -4.55 -22.68 -4.93
C GLY A 116 -5.60 -23.67 -4.45
N GLY A 117 -5.23 -24.79 -3.82
CA GLY A 117 -6.14 -25.82 -3.30
C GLY A 117 -6.48 -25.61 -1.82
N LEU A 118 -7.76 -25.87 -1.43
CA LEU A 118 -8.17 -25.88 -0.02
C LEU A 118 -7.83 -27.21 0.64
N ARG A 119 -7.23 -27.15 1.84
CA ARG A 119 -6.89 -28.31 2.67
C ARG A 119 -7.32 -28.08 4.11
N PRO A 120 -7.85 -29.09 4.82
CA PRO A 120 -8.16 -28.97 6.24
C PRO A 120 -6.88 -28.87 7.07
N ILE A 121 -6.97 -28.16 8.20
CA ILE A 121 -5.93 -28.20 9.23
C ILE A 121 -6.12 -29.51 10.00
N GLU A 122 -5.27 -30.50 9.74
CA GLU A 122 -5.41 -31.87 10.29
C GLU A 122 -5.38 -31.90 11.83
N SER A 123 -4.66 -30.98 12.45
CA SER A 123 -4.55 -30.87 13.91
C SER A 123 -5.78 -30.22 14.55
N SER A 124 -6.69 -29.61 13.77
CA SER A 124 -7.88 -28.94 14.26
C SER A 124 -9.11 -29.87 14.19
N GLY A 125 -10.01 -29.71 15.16
CA GLY A 125 -11.33 -30.33 15.10
C GLY A 125 -12.35 -29.52 14.28
N VAL A 126 -13.56 -30.05 14.17
CA VAL A 126 -14.70 -29.31 13.61
C VAL A 126 -15.11 -28.19 14.55
N TRP A 127 -15.25 -26.98 14.04
CA TRP A 127 -15.69 -25.83 14.82
C TRP A 127 -17.21 -25.66 14.69
N ASP A 128 -17.89 -25.73 15.82
CA ASP A 128 -19.30 -25.42 15.89
C ASP A 128 -19.57 -23.92 15.90
N ARG A 129 -20.85 -23.54 15.95
CA ARG A 129 -21.26 -22.13 15.96
C ARG A 129 -20.68 -21.36 17.16
N ALA A 130 -20.67 -21.96 18.35
CA ALA A 130 -20.20 -21.31 19.55
C ALA A 130 -18.70 -21.04 19.46
N LYS A 131 -17.92 -22.02 19.00
CA LYS A 131 -16.48 -21.91 18.77
C LYS A 131 -16.13 -20.85 17.74
N VAL A 132 -16.76 -20.88 16.56
CA VAL A 132 -16.50 -19.87 15.50
C VAL A 132 -16.81 -18.47 16.01
N THR A 133 -17.98 -18.28 16.65
CA THR A 133 -18.37 -16.96 17.17
C THR A 133 -17.40 -16.46 18.24
N SER A 134 -17.03 -17.32 19.19
CA SER A 134 -16.07 -16.98 20.26
C SER A 134 -14.70 -16.62 19.68
N ALA A 135 -14.18 -17.46 18.79
CA ALA A 135 -12.86 -17.25 18.17
C ALA A 135 -12.81 -15.96 17.37
N LEU A 136 -13.80 -15.68 16.50
CA LEU A 136 -13.80 -14.46 15.69
C LEU A 136 -14.04 -13.20 16.52
N ARG A 137 -14.93 -13.24 17.53
CA ARG A 137 -15.13 -12.10 18.42
C ARG A 137 -13.93 -11.81 19.31
N SER A 138 -13.08 -12.78 19.61
CA SER A 138 -11.88 -12.59 20.45
C SER A 138 -10.84 -11.66 19.85
N ILE A 139 -10.85 -11.47 18.53
CA ILE A 139 -9.91 -10.58 17.82
C ILE A 139 -10.51 -9.20 17.49
N LEU A 140 -11.77 -8.95 17.87
CA LEU A 140 -12.47 -7.70 17.59
C LEU A 140 -12.47 -6.75 18.80
N THR A 141 -12.31 -5.48 18.53
CA THR A 141 -12.58 -4.42 19.51
C THR A 141 -14.10 -4.29 19.77
N PRO A 142 -14.54 -3.73 20.90
CA PRO A 142 -15.97 -3.49 21.15
C PRO A 142 -16.68 -2.67 20.06
N GLN A 143 -15.97 -1.73 19.44
CA GLN A 143 -16.51 -0.93 18.33
C GLN A 143 -16.70 -1.77 17.06
N GLN A 144 -15.73 -2.64 16.76
CA GLN A 144 -15.82 -3.56 15.62
C GLN A 144 -16.92 -4.60 15.81
N VAL A 145 -17.12 -5.07 17.04
CA VAL A 145 -18.26 -5.96 17.38
C VAL A 145 -19.59 -5.25 17.11
N ALA A 146 -19.75 -4.02 17.60
CA ALA A 146 -21.00 -3.26 17.38
C ALA A 146 -21.25 -3.02 15.89
N ARG A 147 -20.22 -2.67 15.13
CA ARG A 147 -20.29 -2.48 13.68
C ARG A 147 -20.68 -3.76 12.95
N PHE A 148 -20.07 -4.88 13.31
CA PHE A 148 -20.41 -6.19 12.71
C PHE A 148 -21.86 -6.63 13.03
N ASP A 149 -22.33 -6.37 14.26
CA ASP A 149 -23.69 -6.70 14.66
C ASP A 149 -24.75 -5.87 13.87
N GLU A 150 -24.36 -4.68 13.35
CA GLU A 150 -25.22 -3.82 12.53
C GLU A 150 -25.08 -4.14 11.02
N GLU A 151 -23.84 -4.22 10.50
CA GLU A 151 -23.56 -4.31 9.06
C GLU A 151 -23.51 -5.79 8.58
N HIS A 152 -23.26 -6.76 9.47
CA HIS A 152 -23.07 -8.19 9.17
C HIS A 152 -21.84 -8.52 8.33
N GLU A 153 -21.00 -7.54 8.05
CA GLU A 153 -19.73 -7.65 7.32
C GLU A 153 -18.70 -6.74 7.96
N LEU A 154 -17.44 -7.17 8.00
CA LEU A 154 -16.37 -6.39 8.57
C LEU A 154 -15.04 -6.75 7.92
N ASP A 155 -14.38 -5.77 7.34
CA ASP A 155 -12.98 -5.85 6.92
C ASP A 155 -12.08 -5.24 7.98
N LEU A 156 -10.98 -5.93 8.29
CA LEU A 156 -9.96 -5.46 9.23
C LEU A 156 -8.60 -6.09 8.91
N ALA A 157 -7.54 -5.51 9.46
CA ALA A 157 -6.24 -6.15 9.50
C ALA A 157 -5.98 -6.73 10.88
N TYR A 158 -5.40 -7.91 10.96
CA TYR A 158 -5.04 -8.58 12.19
C TYR A 158 -3.58 -9.04 12.18
N THR A 159 -2.82 -8.66 13.20
CA THR A 159 -1.40 -8.96 13.30
C THR A 159 -1.13 -9.89 14.48
N ILE A 160 -0.50 -11.03 14.23
CA ILE A 160 -0.10 -11.99 15.27
C ILE A 160 1.37 -11.89 15.66
N SER A 161 2.21 -11.38 14.74
CA SER A 161 3.63 -11.13 14.97
C SER A 161 4.16 -10.07 13.98
N ALA A 162 5.39 -9.60 14.18
CA ALA A 162 6.01 -8.62 13.29
C ALA A 162 6.01 -9.01 11.80
N ASN A 163 6.02 -10.32 11.51
CA ASN A 163 6.07 -10.86 10.16
C ASN A 163 4.78 -11.59 9.74
N ALA A 164 3.69 -11.42 10.49
CA ALA A 164 2.45 -12.13 10.25
C ALA A 164 1.24 -11.20 10.45
N ARG A 165 0.89 -10.50 9.39
CA ARG A 165 -0.31 -9.66 9.29
C ARG A 165 -1.27 -10.29 8.30
N PHE A 166 -2.55 -10.29 8.66
CA PHE A 166 -3.62 -10.83 7.85
C PHE A 166 -4.64 -9.75 7.52
N ARG A 167 -5.07 -9.69 6.27
CA ARG A 167 -6.32 -9.05 5.91
C ARG A 167 -7.45 -10.02 6.23
N VAL A 168 -8.43 -9.56 6.99
CA VAL A 168 -9.52 -10.38 7.49
C VAL A 168 -10.84 -9.82 6.99
N ASN A 169 -11.65 -10.63 6.36
CA ASN A 169 -13.05 -10.35 6.10
C ASN A 169 -13.91 -11.29 6.96
N ILE A 170 -14.68 -10.71 7.87
CA ILE A 170 -15.66 -11.42 8.69
C ILE A 170 -17.04 -11.12 8.11
N TYR A 171 -17.84 -12.18 7.93
CA TYR A 171 -19.16 -12.08 7.32
C TYR A 171 -20.17 -12.96 8.03
N GLN A 172 -21.44 -12.62 7.86
CA GLN A 172 -22.55 -13.45 8.33
C GLN A 172 -23.08 -14.34 7.22
N GLN A 173 -23.26 -15.62 7.50
CA GLN A 173 -23.89 -16.59 6.61
C GLN A 173 -24.85 -17.50 7.40
N ARG A 174 -26.08 -17.71 6.92
CA ARG A 174 -27.07 -18.63 7.54
C ARG A 174 -27.18 -18.43 9.07
N ASN A 175 -27.23 -17.17 9.50
CA ASN A 175 -27.24 -16.75 10.90
C ASN A 175 -26.01 -17.18 11.71
N SER A 176 -24.86 -17.34 11.09
CA SER A 176 -23.60 -17.72 11.73
C SER A 176 -22.46 -16.88 11.16
N MET A 177 -21.45 -16.62 11.98
CA MET A 177 -20.24 -15.96 11.53
C MET A 177 -19.38 -16.90 10.68
N GLY A 178 -18.66 -16.34 9.74
CA GLY A 178 -17.55 -16.94 9.02
C GLY A 178 -16.47 -15.90 8.78
N ALA A 179 -15.27 -16.33 8.45
CA ALA A 179 -14.18 -15.42 8.12
C ALA A 179 -13.22 -16.02 7.10
N ALA A 180 -12.62 -15.12 6.30
CA ALA A 180 -11.48 -15.38 5.46
C ALA A 180 -10.32 -14.51 5.91
N PHE A 181 -9.17 -15.13 6.17
CA PHE A 181 -7.93 -14.46 6.53
C PHE A 181 -6.96 -14.64 5.38
N ARG A 182 -6.46 -13.55 4.81
CA ARG A 182 -5.42 -13.56 3.79
C ARG A 182 -4.11 -13.07 4.36
N LEU A 183 -3.08 -13.89 4.24
CA LEU A 183 -1.73 -13.50 4.66
C LEU A 183 -1.21 -12.36 3.78
N ILE A 184 -0.74 -11.29 4.40
CA ILE A 184 -0.06 -10.18 3.71
C ILE A 184 1.42 -10.57 3.58
N PRO A 185 1.97 -10.63 2.35
CA PRO A 185 3.36 -11.01 2.13
C PRO A 185 4.35 -10.05 2.79
N THR A 186 5.40 -10.61 3.36
CA THR A 186 6.58 -9.87 3.85
C THR A 186 7.79 -10.06 2.94
N ASP A 187 7.74 -11.06 2.07
CA ASP A 187 8.80 -11.34 1.11
C ASP A 187 8.59 -10.50 -0.15
N ILE A 188 9.41 -9.49 -0.31
CA ILE A 188 9.36 -8.55 -1.43
C ILE A 188 10.42 -8.94 -2.42
N LYS A 189 9.98 -9.35 -3.62
CA LYS A 189 10.88 -9.68 -4.72
C LYS A 189 11.65 -8.45 -5.19
N GLN A 190 12.91 -8.66 -5.55
CA GLN A 190 13.71 -7.59 -6.16
C GLN A 190 13.22 -7.29 -7.59
N LEU A 191 13.45 -6.05 -8.07
CA LEU A 191 13.06 -5.65 -9.43
C LEU A 191 13.64 -6.57 -10.52
N SER A 192 14.85 -7.07 -10.32
CA SER A 192 15.51 -8.01 -11.23
C SER A 192 14.78 -9.34 -11.38
N GLU A 193 14.03 -9.75 -10.36
CA GLU A 193 13.24 -11.00 -10.35
C GLU A 193 11.86 -10.84 -10.99
N LEU A 194 11.42 -9.58 -11.18
CA LEU A 194 10.08 -9.27 -11.72
C LEU A 194 10.05 -9.20 -13.25
N GLY A 195 11.20 -9.30 -13.92
CA GLY A 195 11.29 -9.20 -15.37
C GLY A 195 11.00 -7.81 -15.94
N VAL A 196 11.00 -6.78 -15.09
CA VAL A 196 10.90 -5.38 -15.53
C VAL A 196 12.24 -4.89 -16.08
N PRO A 197 12.27 -3.90 -17.00
CA PRO A 197 13.51 -3.33 -17.49
C PRO A 197 14.37 -2.77 -16.35
N GLU A 198 15.70 -2.94 -16.42
CA GLU A 198 16.64 -2.43 -15.40
C GLU A 198 16.50 -0.90 -15.17
N SER A 199 16.11 -0.15 -16.19
CA SER A 199 15.85 1.30 -16.11
C SER A 199 14.76 1.68 -15.10
N VAL A 200 13.88 0.75 -14.71
CA VAL A 200 12.85 0.98 -13.69
C VAL A 200 13.49 1.25 -12.33
N ALA A 201 14.64 0.65 -12.04
CA ALA A 201 15.38 0.92 -10.80
C ALA A 201 15.82 2.40 -10.67
N ASN A 202 15.98 3.11 -11.78
CA ASN A 202 16.35 4.53 -11.76
C ASN A 202 15.28 5.40 -11.07
N PHE A 203 14.02 4.99 -11.07
CA PHE A 203 12.96 5.74 -10.36
C PHE A 203 13.21 5.78 -8.84
N ALA A 204 13.82 4.76 -8.26
CA ALA A 204 14.19 4.75 -6.86
C ALA A 204 15.35 5.71 -6.50
N THR A 205 16.11 6.20 -7.50
CA THR A 205 17.21 7.14 -7.29
C THR A 205 16.83 8.61 -7.43
N LEU A 206 15.58 8.87 -7.87
CA LEU A 206 15.09 10.24 -8.02
C LEU A 206 15.00 10.92 -6.65
N ALA A 207 15.43 12.20 -6.61
CA ALA A 207 15.30 12.98 -5.39
C ALA A 207 13.86 13.44 -5.15
N ARG A 208 13.11 13.70 -6.22
CA ARG A 208 11.72 14.16 -6.19
C ARG A 208 11.03 13.92 -7.53
N GLY A 209 9.71 14.01 -7.54
CA GLY A 209 8.88 13.91 -8.74
C GLY A 209 7.76 12.89 -8.55
N LEU A 210 6.91 12.76 -9.56
CA LEU A 210 5.80 11.81 -9.58
C LEU A 210 6.11 10.66 -10.52
N VAL A 211 6.01 9.44 -10.02
CA VAL A 211 6.12 8.19 -10.79
C VAL A 211 4.78 7.46 -10.77
N LEU A 212 4.18 7.24 -11.92
CA LEU A 212 2.90 6.55 -12.05
C LEU A 212 3.09 5.12 -12.55
N VAL A 213 2.51 4.17 -11.82
CA VAL A 213 2.45 2.75 -12.22
C VAL A 213 1.01 2.41 -12.58
N THR A 214 0.76 2.13 -13.85
CA THR A 214 -0.58 1.89 -14.38
C THR A 214 -0.71 0.51 -15.03
N GLY A 215 -1.92 0.00 -15.10
CA GLY A 215 -2.22 -1.29 -15.71
C GLY A 215 -3.47 -1.95 -15.13
N PRO A 216 -3.97 -3.04 -15.72
CA PRO A 216 -5.11 -3.77 -15.20
C PRO A 216 -4.81 -4.46 -13.87
N THR A 217 -5.86 -4.92 -13.19
CA THR A 217 -5.71 -5.73 -11.97
C THR A 217 -4.92 -7.01 -12.28
N GLY A 218 -4.00 -7.37 -11.38
CA GLY A 218 -3.14 -8.55 -11.54
C GLY A 218 -1.94 -8.35 -12.47
N SER A 219 -1.69 -7.14 -13.02
CA SER A 219 -0.53 -6.86 -13.87
C SER A 219 0.79 -6.66 -13.13
N GLY A 220 0.80 -6.78 -11.81
CA GLY A 220 2.02 -6.63 -10.98
C GLY A 220 2.31 -5.21 -10.53
N LYS A 221 1.33 -4.26 -10.59
CA LYS A 221 1.52 -2.87 -10.13
C LYS A 221 2.04 -2.79 -8.70
N SER A 222 1.30 -3.36 -7.76
CA SER A 222 1.64 -3.34 -6.32
C SER A 222 2.96 -4.04 -6.05
N THR A 223 3.23 -5.15 -6.73
CA THR A 223 4.50 -5.89 -6.63
C THR A 223 5.69 -5.03 -7.12
N THR A 224 5.52 -4.31 -8.22
CA THR A 224 6.56 -3.41 -8.76
C THR A 224 6.78 -2.20 -7.84
N LEU A 225 5.70 -1.61 -7.31
CA LEU A 225 5.78 -0.53 -6.33
C LEU A 225 6.46 -0.97 -5.04
N ALA A 226 6.11 -2.14 -4.51
CA ALA A 226 6.76 -2.70 -3.33
C ALA A 226 8.26 -2.91 -3.55
N ALA A 227 8.66 -3.44 -4.72
CA ALA A 227 10.05 -3.62 -5.09
C ALA A 227 10.81 -2.28 -5.22
N LEU A 228 10.18 -1.23 -5.75
CA LEU A 228 10.76 0.12 -5.82
C LEU A 228 10.95 0.73 -4.42
N VAL A 229 9.93 0.63 -3.57
CA VAL A 229 10.00 1.11 -2.17
C VAL A 229 11.06 0.33 -1.39
N ASP A 230 11.14 -0.99 -1.56
CA ASP A 230 12.17 -1.81 -0.92
C ASP A 230 13.58 -1.43 -1.39
N LEU A 231 13.75 -1.12 -2.68
CA LEU A 231 15.02 -0.64 -3.22
C LEU A 231 15.43 0.70 -2.59
N VAL A 232 14.50 1.67 -2.47
CA VAL A 232 14.74 2.92 -1.72
C VAL A 232 15.12 2.60 -0.28
N ASN A 233 14.33 1.78 0.40
CA ASN A 233 14.50 1.42 1.81
C ASN A 233 15.89 0.77 2.10
N ARG A 234 16.40 -0.03 1.18
CA ARG A 234 17.73 -0.67 1.33
C ARG A 234 18.88 0.23 0.94
N THR A 235 18.69 1.20 0.06
CA THR A 235 19.78 1.98 -0.53
C THR A 235 19.89 3.40 0.01
N ARG A 236 18.79 4.01 0.48
CA ARG A 236 18.70 5.40 0.93
C ARG A 236 18.42 5.46 2.44
N ALA A 237 18.75 6.59 3.06
CA ALA A 237 18.46 6.86 4.48
C ALA A 237 17.33 7.89 4.58
N ASP A 238 16.16 7.52 4.10
CA ASP A 238 14.99 8.37 3.92
C ASP A 238 13.85 8.01 4.86
N HIS A 239 12.90 8.92 5.01
CA HIS A 239 11.60 8.64 5.61
C HIS A 239 10.58 8.31 4.51
N ILE A 240 10.13 7.07 4.46
CA ILE A 240 9.15 6.57 3.51
C ILE A 240 7.80 6.49 4.22
N VAL A 241 6.78 7.14 3.67
CA VAL A 241 5.40 7.03 4.17
C VAL A 241 4.53 6.43 3.10
N THR A 242 3.79 5.36 3.42
CA THR A 242 2.80 4.80 2.51
C THR A 242 1.38 5.07 2.99
N VAL A 243 0.46 5.24 2.05
CA VAL A 243 -1.00 5.28 2.30
C VAL A 243 -1.64 4.30 1.33
N GLU A 244 -2.27 3.27 1.87
CA GLU A 244 -2.73 2.10 1.10
C GLU A 244 -4.14 1.68 1.53
N ASP A 245 -4.87 0.97 0.64
CA ASP A 245 -6.21 0.46 0.91
C ASP A 245 -6.44 -0.90 0.18
N PRO A 246 -6.07 -2.00 0.84
CA PRO A 246 -5.25 -2.13 2.04
C PRO A 246 -3.74 -2.16 1.76
N ILE A 247 -2.91 -2.35 2.81
CA ILE A 247 -1.48 -2.66 2.66
C ILE A 247 -1.32 -4.01 1.97
N GLU A 248 -0.60 -4.01 0.83
CA GLU A 248 -0.36 -5.21 0.01
C GLU A 248 0.92 -5.95 0.38
N PHE A 249 1.95 -5.24 0.88
CA PHE A 249 3.24 -5.79 1.31
C PHE A 249 3.71 -5.09 2.57
N LEU A 250 4.26 -5.85 3.51
CA LEU A 250 4.86 -5.28 4.73
C LEU A 250 6.34 -5.00 4.50
N HIS A 251 6.75 -3.77 4.78
CA HIS A 251 8.14 -3.34 4.72
C HIS A 251 8.76 -3.30 6.11
N SER A 252 9.87 -3.98 6.30
CA SER A 252 10.72 -3.79 7.48
C SER A 252 11.61 -2.57 7.30
N ASN A 253 11.96 -1.88 8.38
CA ASN A 253 12.94 -0.80 8.34
C ASN A 253 14.33 -1.37 8.03
N HIS A 254 15.00 -0.82 7.00
CA HIS A 254 16.38 -1.13 6.66
C HIS A 254 17.28 0.10 6.86
N ARG A 255 17.63 0.81 5.77
CA ARG A 255 18.35 2.08 5.86
C ARG A 255 17.41 3.26 6.02
N SER A 256 16.21 3.14 5.45
CA SER A 256 15.13 4.11 5.61
C SER A 256 14.23 3.74 6.81
N LEU A 257 13.47 4.73 7.27
CA LEU A 257 12.34 4.53 8.16
C LEU A 257 11.08 4.39 7.29
N VAL A 258 10.30 3.33 7.47
CA VAL A 258 9.07 3.09 6.71
C VAL A 258 7.86 3.14 7.64
N ASN A 259 6.94 4.05 7.37
CA ASN A 259 5.66 4.15 8.04
C ASN A 259 4.53 3.84 7.05
N GLN A 260 3.86 2.70 7.22
CA GLN A 260 2.74 2.29 6.39
C GLN A 260 1.42 2.61 7.10
N ARG A 261 0.49 3.23 6.38
CA ARG A 261 -0.82 3.63 6.90
C ARG A 261 -1.94 3.05 6.02
N GLU A 262 -2.80 2.28 6.63
CA GLU A 262 -3.95 1.66 5.97
C GLU A 262 -5.22 2.50 6.14
N VAL A 263 -5.93 2.73 5.04
CA VAL A 263 -7.24 3.39 5.08
C VAL A 263 -8.24 2.49 5.81
N GLY A 264 -9.05 3.09 6.66
CA GLY A 264 -10.01 2.38 7.51
C GLY A 264 -9.44 1.93 8.85
N SER A 265 -8.13 1.60 8.93
CA SER A 265 -7.46 1.20 10.17
C SER A 265 -6.67 2.35 10.80
N ASP A 266 -5.80 3.00 10.03
CA ASP A 266 -4.85 4.01 10.52
C ASP A 266 -5.23 5.42 10.09
N THR A 267 -6.11 5.55 9.11
CA THR A 267 -6.62 6.82 8.59
C THR A 267 -8.03 6.65 8.01
N HIS A 268 -8.79 7.72 7.94
CA HIS A 268 -10.17 7.68 7.45
C HIS A 268 -10.28 7.63 5.91
N SER A 269 -9.31 8.19 5.19
CA SER A 269 -9.30 8.22 3.72
C SER A 269 -7.91 8.58 3.20
N PHE A 270 -7.67 8.35 1.90
CA PHE A 270 -6.45 8.82 1.21
C PHE A 270 -6.26 10.32 1.37
N THR A 271 -7.28 11.11 1.09
CA THR A 271 -7.26 12.56 1.21
C THR A 271 -6.90 13.03 2.62
N ALA A 272 -7.52 12.43 3.64
CA ALA A 272 -7.23 12.77 5.04
C ALA A 272 -5.77 12.44 5.40
N ALA A 273 -5.30 11.27 5.01
CA ALA A 273 -3.92 10.87 5.24
C ALA A 273 -2.93 11.81 4.56
N LEU A 274 -3.09 12.06 3.26
CA LEU A 274 -2.14 12.83 2.44
C LEU A 274 -2.03 14.29 2.86
N LYS A 275 -3.13 14.93 3.30
CA LYS A 275 -3.09 16.26 3.90
C LYS A 275 -2.14 16.37 5.11
N HIS A 276 -1.98 15.27 5.84
CA HIS A 276 -1.12 15.20 7.02
C HIS A 276 0.28 14.66 6.71
N VAL A 277 0.42 13.75 5.73
CA VAL A 277 1.69 13.13 5.36
C VAL A 277 2.74 14.18 5.03
N LEU A 278 2.41 15.23 4.27
CA LEU A 278 3.31 16.33 3.93
C LEU A 278 3.87 17.11 5.15
N ARG A 279 3.32 16.88 6.36
CA ARG A 279 3.81 17.46 7.62
C ARG A 279 4.54 16.45 8.51
N GLN A 280 4.74 15.24 8.01
CA GLN A 280 5.43 14.15 8.71
C GLN A 280 6.88 14.00 8.29
N ASP A 281 7.43 15.00 7.58
CA ASP A 281 8.80 15.01 7.06
C ASP A 281 9.13 13.79 6.19
N PRO A 282 8.29 13.45 5.19
CA PRO A 282 8.56 12.35 4.30
C PRO A 282 9.54 12.78 3.19
N ASP A 283 10.46 11.91 2.80
CA ASP A 283 11.24 12.05 1.58
C ASP A 283 10.56 11.34 0.42
N VAL A 284 9.92 10.19 0.72
CA VAL A 284 9.24 9.34 -0.25
C VAL A 284 7.82 9.04 0.22
N ILE A 285 6.86 9.18 -0.68
CA ILE A 285 5.45 8.91 -0.42
C ILE A 285 4.96 7.86 -1.42
N LEU A 286 4.39 6.75 -0.93
CA LEU A 286 3.64 5.83 -1.75
C LEU A 286 2.14 6.07 -1.54
N ILE A 287 1.40 6.23 -2.64
CA ILE A 287 -0.05 6.32 -2.66
C ILE A 287 -0.58 5.10 -3.40
N GLY A 288 -1.27 4.21 -2.69
CA GLY A 288 -1.71 2.92 -3.24
C GLY A 288 -2.59 3.06 -4.47
N GLU A 289 -3.43 4.10 -4.51
CA GLU A 289 -4.27 4.40 -5.68
C GLU A 289 -4.65 5.89 -5.76
N LEU A 290 -4.92 6.35 -6.98
CA LEU A 290 -5.38 7.70 -7.29
C LEU A 290 -6.74 7.61 -8.01
N ARG A 291 -7.84 7.81 -7.27
CA ARG A 291 -9.21 7.70 -7.82
C ARG A 291 -9.94 9.04 -7.95
N ASP A 292 -9.53 10.05 -7.22
CA ASP A 292 -10.22 11.34 -7.16
C ASP A 292 -9.25 12.51 -7.40
N LEU A 293 -9.81 13.63 -7.84
CA LEU A 293 -9.04 14.83 -8.19
C LEU A 293 -8.30 15.45 -6.99
N GLU A 294 -8.86 15.33 -5.79
CA GLU A 294 -8.23 15.91 -4.59
C GLU A 294 -6.97 15.14 -4.23
N THR A 295 -7.04 13.81 -4.22
CA THR A 295 -5.88 12.92 -4.00
C THR A 295 -4.79 13.15 -5.06
N ILE A 296 -5.18 13.27 -6.34
CA ILE A 296 -4.26 13.58 -7.45
C ILE A 296 -3.58 14.94 -7.24
N SER A 297 -4.33 15.97 -6.86
CA SER A 297 -3.80 17.32 -6.62
C SER A 297 -2.77 17.34 -5.48
N ILE A 298 -3.02 16.59 -4.40
CA ILE A 298 -2.08 16.50 -3.26
C ILE A 298 -0.81 15.74 -3.67
N ALA A 299 -0.95 14.66 -4.46
CA ALA A 299 0.19 13.91 -4.99
C ALA A 299 1.09 14.78 -5.87
N LEU A 300 0.50 15.57 -6.77
CA LEU A 300 1.22 16.52 -7.62
C LEU A 300 1.93 17.59 -6.77
N SER A 301 1.23 18.17 -5.80
CA SER A 301 1.80 19.16 -4.88
C SER A 301 2.98 18.60 -4.09
N GLY A 302 2.88 17.36 -3.61
CA GLY A 302 3.98 16.66 -2.95
C GLY A 302 5.19 16.53 -3.84
N ALA A 303 5.00 16.09 -5.09
CA ALA A 303 6.07 15.94 -6.07
C ALA A 303 6.73 17.28 -6.43
N GLU A 304 5.95 18.36 -6.55
CA GLU A 304 6.45 19.72 -6.82
C GLU A 304 7.24 20.31 -5.64
N THR A 305 6.81 20.00 -4.42
CA THR A 305 7.40 20.55 -3.19
C THR A 305 8.63 19.79 -2.69
N GLY A 306 9.11 18.81 -3.43
CA GLY A 306 10.41 18.20 -3.18
C GLY A 306 10.39 16.71 -2.79
N HIS A 307 9.23 16.06 -2.79
CA HIS A 307 9.07 14.66 -2.41
C HIS A 307 9.11 13.74 -3.65
N LEU A 308 9.61 12.52 -3.48
CA LEU A 308 9.44 11.46 -4.46
C LEU A 308 8.10 10.77 -4.19
N VAL A 309 7.17 10.85 -5.14
CA VAL A 309 5.82 10.29 -5.02
C VAL A 309 5.65 9.14 -6.01
N PHE A 310 5.30 7.97 -5.50
CA PHE A 310 4.92 6.79 -6.26
C PHE A 310 3.40 6.60 -6.24
#